data_765408afae204f5e6569eb33ab60d566
#
_entry.id   765408afae204f5e6569eb33ab60d566
#
_cell.length_a   1.000
_cell.length_b   1.000
_cell.length_c   1.000
_cell.angle_alpha   90.00
_cell.angle_beta   90.00
_cell.angle_gamma   90.00
#
_symmetry.space_group_name_H-M   'P 1'
#
loop_
_entity.id
_entity.type
_entity.pdbx_description
1 polymer ?
#
loop_
_entity_poly.entity_id
_entity_poly.type
_entity_poly.pdbx_seq_one_letter_code
_entity_poly.pdbx_strand_id
1 'polypeptide(L)'
;MELEVYWVWLNELRGLPLKAKRKLLENLSNPRDIFHASLDTITYILATGSPHATSVAEGSKEPAYTSVWTARSLEVAESILTNHNKHNIHLLSPHDEHYRHMYAADKKTPLVLYYRGRLSDPDIPVVGVIGSRSCTSYGELVAKAAVKDLVGQGNIIASGLSFGIDAIAHKTTLKCQGVTYAFVPCGLHKAQPASHTALMEKITDTGAVITPYAFGKEALPFRFIGRNNVLASWCDTVLVIEARTKSGSMNTARSALKKGKHVLAIPNSLLTPSSSGTNQLLAEGAQAYLNDRLLLCESADSNPVLGFSSQQSEQAIIKALRTGALTTSEIDTFVQDRDLSVMEYLSNMELADKIMFRSDGRWHLVGGL
;
A
#
# COMPACT_ATOMS: atom_id res chain seq x y z
N MET A 1 -6.19 -27.29 -9.35
CA MET A 1 -7.12 -27.26 -10.53
C MET A 1 -8.58 -27.51 -10.15
N GLU A 2 -8.92 -28.55 -9.38
CA GLU A 2 -10.35 -28.87 -9.12
C GLU A 2 -11.11 -27.77 -8.35
N LEU A 3 -10.48 -27.09 -7.40
CA LEU A 3 -11.12 -26.01 -6.61
C LEU A 3 -11.06 -24.65 -7.30
N GLU A 4 -10.05 -24.40 -8.12
CA GLU A 4 -9.85 -23.11 -8.82
C GLU A 4 -11.00 -22.79 -9.77
N VAL A 5 -11.58 -23.79 -10.45
CA VAL A 5 -12.71 -23.57 -11.37
C VAL A 5 -13.92 -23.00 -10.63
N TYR A 6 -14.17 -23.44 -9.40
CA TYR A 6 -15.27 -22.92 -8.58
C TYR A 6 -14.99 -21.52 -8.06
N TRP A 7 -13.72 -21.18 -7.75
CA TRP A 7 -13.34 -19.81 -7.41
C TRP A 7 -13.56 -18.84 -8.57
N VAL A 8 -13.13 -19.23 -9.78
CA VAL A 8 -13.34 -18.43 -10.98
C VAL A 8 -14.82 -18.32 -11.30
N TRP A 9 -15.57 -19.43 -11.23
CA TRP A 9 -17.03 -19.44 -11.42
C TRP A 9 -17.71 -18.46 -10.47
N LEU A 10 -17.46 -18.55 -9.17
CA LEU A 10 -18.09 -17.69 -8.18
C LEU A 10 -17.70 -16.21 -8.40
N ASN A 11 -16.45 -15.94 -8.77
CA ASN A 11 -16.00 -14.59 -9.07
C ASN A 11 -16.73 -14.00 -10.28
N GLU A 12 -16.85 -14.76 -11.37
CA GLU A 12 -17.47 -14.32 -12.62
C GLU A 12 -19.01 -14.39 -12.61
N LEU A 13 -19.62 -15.03 -11.62
CA LEU A 13 -21.07 -15.17 -11.51
C LEU A 13 -21.75 -13.79 -11.48
N ARG A 14 -22.48 -13.47 -12.56
CA ARG A 14 -23.22 -12.23 -12.70
C ARG A 14 -24.55 -12.30 -11.94
N GLY A 15 -25.07 -11.14 -11.53
CA GLY A 15 -26.35 -11.05 -10.81
C GLY A 15 -26.26 -11.32 -9.31
N LEU A 16 -25.14 -11.84 -8.81
CA LEU A 16 -24.90 -12.01 -7.37
C LEU A 16 -23.85 -10.99 -6.89
N PRO A 17 -24.21 -10.01 -6.04
CA PRO A 17 -23.29 -9.00 -5.55
C PRO A 17 -22.16 -9.61 -4.71
N LEU A 18 -20.99 -8.95 -4.68
CA LEU A 18 -19.82 -9.40 -3.91
C LEU A 18 -20.15 -9.68 -2.43
N LYS A 19 -20.98 -8.81 -1.80
CA LYS A 19 -21.42 -9.00 -0.42
C LYS A 19 -22.16 -10.33 -0.22
N ALA A 20 -23.03 -10.69 -1.19
CA ALA A 20 -23.75 -11.95 -1.15
C ALA A 20 -22.83 -13.15 -1.35
N LYS A 21 -21.88 -13.08 -2.31
CA LYS A 21 -20.86 -14.12 -2.53
C LYS A 21 -20.01 -14.36 -1.27
N ARG A 22 -19.59 -13.30 -0.58
CA ARG A 22 -18.84 -13.41 0.66
C ARG A 22 -19.67 -14.03 1.78
N LYS A 23 -20.94 -13.64 1.91
CA LYS A 23 -21.87 -14.23 2.89
C LYS A 23 -22.05 -15.74 2.66
N LEU A 24 -22.10 -16.19 1.41
CA LEU A 24 -22.12 -17.62 1.09
C LEU A 24 -20.84 -18.34 1.49
N LEU A 25 -19.66 -17.74 1.22
CA LEU A 25 -18.37 -18.29 1.61
C LEU A 25 -18.19 -18.37 3.13
N GLU A 26 -18.71 -17.40 3.88
CA GLU A 26 -18.70 -17.40 5.34
C GLU A 26 -19.51 -18.57 5.93
N ASN A 27 -20.53 -19.06 5.20
CA ASN A 27 -21.41 -20.12 5.66
C ASN A 27 -21.10 -21.51 5.09
N LEU A 28 -20.60 -21.59 3.86
CA LEU A 28 -20.33 -22.84 3.16
C LEU A 28 -18.83 -23.13 2.94
N SER A 29 -17.96 -22.24 3.44
CA SER A 29 -16.50 -22.34 3.52
C SER A 29 -15.75 -22.45 2.19
N ASN A 30 -16.32 -23.05 1.15
CA ASN A 30 -15.64 -23.17 -0.14
C ASN A 30 -16.62 -22.98 -1.32
N PRO A 31 -16.14 -22.53 -2.49
CA PRO A 31 -16.99 -22.23 -3.65
C PRO A 31 -17.57 -23.49 -4.33
N ARG A 32 -17.00 -24.68 -4.14
CA ARG A 32 -17.56 -25.94 -4.65
C ARG A 32 -18.85 -26.27 -3.94
N ASP A 33 -18.90 -26.17 -2.62
CA ASP A 33 -20.11 -26.41 -1.83
C ASP A 33 -21.20 -25.41 -2.18
N ILE A 34 -20.83 -24.15 -2.46
CA ILE A 34 -21.73 -23.12 -2.94
C ILE A 34 -22.33 -23.55 -4.30
N PHE A 35 -21.50 -24.04 -5.22
CA PHE A 35 -21.96 -24.48 -6.56
C PHE A 35 -22.99 -25.63 -6.48
N HIS A 36 -22.78 -26.58 -5.58
CA HIS A 36 -23.64 -27.76 -5.43
C HIS A 36 -24.83 -27.55 -4.50
N ALA A 37 -24.88 -26.43 -3.76
CA ALA A 37 -25.98 -26.13 -2.85
C ALA A 37 -27.33 -25.98 -3.59
N SER A 38 -28.42 -26.34 -2.93
CA SER A 38 -29.77 -26.11 -3.43
C SER A 38 -30.13 -24.62 -3.45
N LEU A 39 -31.09 -24.25 -4.30
CA LEU A 39 -31.58 -22.86 -4.33
C LEU A 39 -32.14 -22.45 -2.97
N ASP A 40 -32.82 -23.35 -2.27
CA ASP A 40 -33.40 -23.11 -0.94
C ASP A 40 -32.30 -22.80 0.08
N THR A 41 -31.23 -23.58 0.08
CA THR A 41 -30.06 -23.36 0.95
C THR A 41 -29.45 -21.98 0.70
N ILE A 42 -29.22 -21.62 -0.57
CA ILE A 42 -28.65 -20.34 -0.95
C ILE A 42 -29.57 -19.17 -0.53
N THR A 43 -30.85 -19.28 -0.83
CA THR A 43 -31.84 -18.26 -0.49
C THR A 43 -31.90 -18.06 1.01
N TYR A 44 -31.91 -19.16 1.75
CA TYR A 44 -31.95 -19.13 3.20
C TYR A 44 -30.70 -18.46 3.81
N ILE A 45 -29.50 -18.87 3.39
CA ILE A 45 -28.24 -18.24 3.84
C ILE A 45 -28.24 -16.73 3.53
N LEU A 46 -28.69 -16.34 2.33
CA LEU A 46 -28.73 -14.94 1.94
C LEU A 46 -29.74 -14.13 2.75
N ALA A 47 -30.86 -14.74 3.15
CA ALA A 47 -31.87 -14.11 3.99
C ALA A 47 -31.40 -13.98 5.45
N THR A 48 -30.96 -15.06 6.07
CA THR A 48 -30.73 -15.17 7.51
C THR A 48 -29.28 -14.99 7.94
N GLY A 49 -28.33 -15.39 7.10
CA GLY A 49 -26.91 -15.42 7.43
C GLY A 49 -26.45 -16.65 8.21
N SER A 50 -27.27 -17.72 8.22
CA SER A 50 -26.97 -18.99 8.90
C SER A 50 -27.20 -20.17 7.96
N PRO A 51 -26.39 -21.25 8.00
CA PRO A 51 -26.62 -22.46 7.22
C PRO A 51 -27.68 -23.39 7.82
N HIS A 52 -28.09 -23.16 9.08
CA HIS A 52 -28.97 -24.05 9.84
C HIS A 52 -30.38 -23.47 9.98
N ALA A 53 -31.28 -23.77 9.04
CA ALA A 53 -32.68 -23.64 9.28
C ALA A 53 -33.54 -24.61 8.51
N THR A 54 -34.60 -24.93 9.15
CA THR A 54 -35.50 -26.03 8.85
C THR A 54 -36.74 -25.63 8.07
N SER A 55 -36.94 -24.35 7.69
CA SER A 55 -38.02 -23.97 6.78
C SER A 55 -37.90 -22.51 6.27
N VAL A 56 -38.05 -22.33 4.97
CA VAL A 56 -38.39 -21.03 4.35
C VAL A 56 -39.87 -20.83 4.53
N ALA A 57 -40.30 -19.65 5.01
CA ALA A 57 -41.69 -19.32 5.12
C ALA A 57 -42.38 -19.40 3.73
N GLU A 58 -43.42 -20.25 3.61
CA GLU A 58 -44.26 -20.32 2.45
C GLU A 58 -44.88 -18.95 2.20
N GLY A 59 -44.60 -18.34 1.03
CA GLY A 59 -45.21 -17.09 0.60
C GLY A 59 -44.26 -16.01 0.08
N SER A 60 -42.95 -16.25 -0.05
CA SER A 60 -42.03 -15.29 -0.62
C SER A 60 -42.06 -15.30 -2.16
N LYS A 61 -42.05 -14.08 -2.77
CA LYS A 61 -41.79 -13.87 -4.20
C LYS A 61 -40.59 -14.71 -4.63
N GLU A 62 -40.59 -15.20 -5.90
CA GLU A 62 -39.45 -15.92 -6.46
C GLU A 62 -38.13 -15.33 -5.98
N PRO A 63 -37.20 -16.15 -5.43
CA PRO A 63 -35.95 -15.62 -4.90
C PRO A 63 -35.23 -14.82 -5.98
N ALA A 64 -34.75 -13.64 -5.63
CA ALA A 64 -34.10 -12.69 -6.55
C ALA A 64 -32.92 -13.28 -7.37
N TYR A 65 -32.48 -14.49 -7.03
CA TYR A 65 -31.34 -15.17 -7.64
C TYR A 65 -31.70 -16.48 -8.34
N THR A 66 -32.99 -16.83 -8.48
CA THR A 66 -33.45 -18.11 -9.08
C THR A 66 -32.86 -18.32 -10.47
N SER A 67 -32.97 -17.36 -11.37
CA SER A 67 -32.48 -17.45 -12.74
C SER A 67 -30.94 -17.60 -12.79
N VAL A 68 -30.23 -16.92 -11.91
CA VAL A 68 -28.76 -17.00 -11.80
C VAL A 68 -28.35 -18.40 -11.33
N TRP A 69 -29.10 -18.98 -10.39
CA TRP A 69 -28.76 -20.26 -9.79
C TRP A 69 -29.12 -21.44 -10.70
N THR A 70 -30.25 -21.40 -11.38
CA THR A 70 -30.68 -22.46 -12.31
C THR A 70 -29.83 -22.53 -13.59
N ALA A 71 -29.28 -21.39 -14.03
CA ALA A 71 -28.44 -21.30 -15.21
C ALA A 71 -26.93 -21.44 -14.91
N ARG A 72 -26.54 -21.86 -13.68
CA ARG A 72 -25.14 -22.00 -13.33
C ARG A 72 -24.41 -23.06 -14.18
N SER A 73 -23.24 -22.72 -14.69
CA SER A 73 -22.34 -23.60 -15.46
C SER A 73 -20.89 -23.28 -15.14
N LEU A 74 -20.02 -24.27 -15.26
CA LEU A 74 -18.56 -24.10 -15.11
C LEU A 74 -17.87 -23.76 -16.44
N GLU A 75 -18.53 -23.88 -17.59
CA GLU A 75 -17.91 -23.72 -18.91
C GLU A 75 -17.10 -22.42 -19.06
N VAL A 76 -17.65 -21.29 -18.59
CA VAL A 76 -16.95 -20.00 -18.65
C VAL A 76 -15.71 -20.01 -17.77
N ALA A 77 -15.78 -20.60 -16.59
CA ALA A 77 -14.64 -20.71 -15.67
C ALA A 77 -13.54 -21.62 -16.21
N GLU A 78 -13.92 -22.76 -16.80
CA GLU A 78 -13.03 -23.71 -17.45
C GLU A 78 -12.31 -23.06 -18.64
N SER A 79 -13.06 -22.33 -19.49
CA SER A 79 -12.48 -21.56 -20.59
C SER A 79 -11.47 -20.52 -20.12
N ILE A 80 -11.77 -19.81 -19.04
CA ILE A 80 -10.85 -18.83 -18.43
C ILE A 80 -9.60 -19.53 -17.94
N LEU A 81 -9.70 -20.62 -17.18
CA LEU A 81 -8.56 -21.37 -16.67
C LEU A 81 -7.72 -21.99 -17.77
N THR A 82 -8.34 -22.49 -18.84
CA THR A 82 -7.63 -23.00 -20.03
C THR A 82 -6.76 -21.90 -20.64
N ASN A 83 -7.27 -20.68 -20.77
CA ASN A 83 -6.50 -19.54 -21.25
C ASN A 83 -5.42 -19.11 -20.25
N HIS A 84 -5.71 -19.14 -18.95
CA HIS A 84 -4.73 -18.83 -17.90
C HIS A 84 -3.53 -19.78 -17.98
N ASN A 85 -3.77 -21.08 -18.06
CA ASN A 85 -2.70 -22.08 -18.18
C ASN A 85 -1.83 -21.88 -19.42
N LYS A 86 -2.43 -21.56 -20.59
CA LYS A 86 -1.70 -21.24 -21.82
C LYS A 86 -0.77 -20.02 -21.71
N HIS A 87 -1.06 -19.09 -20.79
CA HIS A 87 -0.34 -17.82 -20.64
C HIS A 87 0.41 -17.72 -19.31
N ASN A 88 0.59 -18.84 -18.58
CA ASN A 88 1.24 -18.87 -17.27
C ASN A 88 0.63 -17.85 -16.28
N ILE A 89 -0.70 -17.76 -16.26
CA ILE A 89 -1.45 -16.94 -15.34
C ILE A 89 -1.93 -17.82 -14.19
N HIS A 90 -1.61 -17.40 -12.98
CA HIS A 90 -1.96 -18.07 -11.73
C HIS A 90 -3.13 -17.36 -11.06
N LEU A 91 -3.85 -18.09 -10.20
CA LEU A 91 -4.95 -17.59 -9.40
C LEU A 91 -4.50 -17.41 -7.95
N LEU A 92 -4.91 -16.33 -7.32
CA LEU A 92 -4.85 -16.11 -5.88
C LEU A 92 -6.27 -16.11 -5.31
N SER A 93 -6.50 -16.92 -4.32
CA SER A 93 -7.75 -17.06 -3.57
C SER A 93 -7.56 -16.63 -2.11
N PRO A 94 -8.61 -16.50 -1.30
CA PRO A 94 -8.50 -16.22 0.13
C PRO A 94 -7.72 -17.27 0.95
N HIS A 95 -7.41 -18.44 0.36
CA HIS A 95 -6.59 -19.47 0.99
C HIS A 95 -5.09 -19.23 0.81
N ASP A 96 -4.71 -18.41 -0.18
CA ASP A 96 -3.32 -18.07 -0.45
C ASP A 96 -2.81 -17.04 0.57
N GLU A 97 -1.60 -17.26 1.09
CA GLU A 97 -1.01 -16.43 2.13
C GLU A 97 -0.87 -14.97 1.71
N HIS A 98 -0.37 -14.72 0.50
CA HIS A 98 -0.26 -13.37 -0.08
C HIS A 98 -1.58 -12.61 -0.17
N TYR A 99 -2.71 -13.32 -0.18
CA TYR A 99 -4.01 -12.70 -0.39
C TYR A 99 -4.91 -12.70 0.84
N ARG A 100 -4.70 -13.66 1.75
CA ARG A 100 -5.56 -13.89 2.91
C ARG A 100 -5.73 -12.65 3.79
N HIS A 101 -4.63 -11.97 4.11
CA HIS A 101 -4.66 -10.76 4.95
C HIS A 101 -5.44 -9.62 4.31
N MET A 102 -5.19 -9.35 3.03
CA MET A 102 -5.91 -8.33 2.28
C MET A 102 -7.40 -8.65 2.16
N TYR A 103 -7.74 -9.91 1.90
CA TYR A 103 -9.12 -10.38 1.80
C TYR A 103 -9.89 -10.24 3.12
N ALA A 104 -9.26 -10.57 4.24
CA ALA A 104 -9.86 -10.47 5.57
C ALA A 104 -10.05 -9.00 5.98
N ALA A 105 -9.10 -8.12 5.69
CA ALA A 105 -9.10 -6.73 6.11
C ALA A 105 -10.11 -5.85 5.35
N ASP A 106 -10.39 -6.14 4.08
CA ASP A 106 -11.27 -5.30 3.24
C ASP A 106 -12.37 -6.11 2.57
N LYS A 107 -13.61 -5.90 3.02
CA LYS A 107 -14.82 -6.55 2.47
C LYS A 107 -15.11 -6.20 1.00
N LYS A 108 -14.46 -5.19 0.43
CA LYS A 108 -14.59 -4.78 -0.98
C LYS A 108 -13.53 -5.44 -1.88
N THR A 109 -12.59 -6.16 -1.31
CA THR A 109 -11.57 -6.91 -2.06
C THR A 109 -12.26 -7.97 -2.93
N PRO A 110 -11.85 -8.16 -4.19
CA PRO A 110 -12.38 -9.20 -5.08
C PRO A 110 -12.27 -10.60 -4.45
N LEU A 111 -13.02 -11.58 -4.95
CA LEU A 111 -12.92 -12.97 -4.44
C LEU A 111 -11.60 -13.61 -4.83
N VAL A 112 -11.11 -13.29 -6.02
CA VAL A 112 -9.83 -13.80 -6.53
C VAL A 112 -9.05 -12.69 -7.21
N LEU A 113 -7.74 -12.87 -7.27
CA LEU A 113 -6.83 -12.12 -8.12
C LEU A 113 -6.12 -13.08 -9.07
N TYR A 114 -5.66 -12.56 -10.18
CA TYR A 114 -4.86 -13.28 -11.16
C TYR A 114 -3.50 -12.62 -11.26
N TYR A 115 -2.44 -13.42 -11.42
CA TYR A 115 -1.10 -12.88 -11.58
C TYR A 115 -0.28 -13.68 -12.58
N ARG A 116 0.73 -13.03 -13.14
CA ARG A 116 1.78 -13.63 -13.96
C ARG A 116 3.13 -13.17 -13.45
N GLY A 117 4.10 -14.07 -13.39
CA GLY A 117 5.43 -13.83 -12.83
C GLY A 117 5.61 -14.53 -11.49
N ARG A 118 6.33 -13.90 -10.57
CA ARG A 118 6.70 -14.48 -9.27
C ARG A 118 6.30 -13.56 -8.14
N LEU A 119 5.69 -14.12 -7.11
CA LEU A 119 5.46 -13.42 -5.84
C LEU A 119 6.61 -13.77 -4.90
N SER A 120 7.12 -12.76 -4.22
CA SER A 120 8.15 -12.90 -3.18
C SER A 120 7.52 -13.31 -1.86
N ASP A 121 8.32 -13.48 -0.82
CA ASP A 121 7.87 -13.74 0.53
C ASP A 121 6.79 -12.70 0.94
N PRO A 122 5.62 -13.14 1.48
CA PRO A 122 4.53 -12.26 1.86
C PRO A 122 4.87 -11.28 3.00
N ASP A 123 5.91 -11.57 3.78
CA ASP A 123 6.34 -10.72 4.89
C ASP A 123 7.23 -9.54 4.46
N ILE A 124 7.67 -9.51 3.19
CA ILE A 124 8.43 -8.38 2.66
C ILE A 124 7.50 -7.18 2.45
N PRO A 125 7.81 -6.01 3.05
CA PRO A 125 6.97 -4.83 2.92
C PRO A 125 6.80 -4.37 1.48
N VAL A 126 5.57 -4.00 1.12
CA VAL A 126 5.22 -3.52 -0.22
C VAL A 126 4.88 -2.04 -0.19
N VAL A 127 5.66 -1.24 -0.92
CA VAL A 127 5.43 0.20 -1.05
C VAL A 127 4.85 0.54 -2.41
N GLY A 128 3.63 1.07 -2.40
CA GLY A 128 2.96 1.57 -3.60
C GLY A 128 3.51 2.94 -3.99
N VAL A 129 4.20 3.06 -5.11
CA VAL A 129 4.71 4.34 -5.63
C VAL A 129 3.81 4.77 -6.78
N ILE A 130 3.07 5.86 -6.59
CA ILE A 130 2.04 6.33 -7.52
C ILE A 130 2.17 7.83 -7.80
N GLY A 131 1.56 8.26 -8.91
CA GLY A 131 1.58 9.69 -9.21
C GLY A 131 1.01 10.07 -10.56
N SER A 132 1.41 11.24 -11.03
CA SER A 132 0.97 11.83 -12.30
C SER A 132 1.43 11.00 -13.51
N ARG A 133 0.55 10.88 -14.51
CA ARG A 133 0.90 10.31 -15.81
C ARG A 133 1.78 11.24 -16.65
N SER A 134 1.71 12.54 -16.36
CA SER A 134 2.54 13.59 -16.96
C SER A 134 3.27 14.29 -15.82
N CYS A 135 4.28 13.62 -15.28
CA CYS A 135 5.08 14.17 -14.19
C CYS A 135 6.06 15.24 -14.70
N THR A 136 6.45 16.14 -13.80
CA THR A 136 7.50 17.11 -14.05
C THR A 136 8.89 16.46 -13.98
N SER A 137 9.94 17.17 -14.43
CA SER A 137 11.33 16.73 -14.22
C SER A 137 11.67 16.56 -12.74
N TYR A 138 11.11 17.41 -11.87
CA TYR A 138 11.24 17.25 -10.42
C TYR A 138 10.60 15.92 -9.94
N GLY A 139 9.35 15.66 -10.35
CA GLY A 139 8.66 14.41 -10.00
C GLY A 139 9.40 13.16 -10.49
N GLU A 140 10.00 13.23 -11.70
CA GLU A 140 10.83 12.15 -12.21
C GLU A 140 12.10 11.92 -11.37
N LEU A 141 12.81 12.98 -10.99
CA LEU A 141 14.01 12.90 -10.15
C LEU A 141 13.68 12.33 -8.77
N VAL A 142 12.65 12.86 -8.11
CA VAL A 142 12.23 12.41 -6.80
C VAL A 142 11.74 10.96 -6.82
N ALA A 143 10.96 10.56 -7.84
CA ALA A 143 10.52 9.17 -7.98
C ALA A 143 11.70 8.19 -8.09
N LYS A 144 12.72 8.55 -8.91
CA LYS A 144 13.93 7.73 -9.06
C LYS A 144 14.72 7.63 -7.75
N ALA A 145 14.90 8.73 -7.03
CA ALA A 145 15.60 8.75 -5.76
C ALA A 145 14.86 7.92 -4.70
N ALA A 146 13.56 8.18 -4.50
CA ALA A 146 12.75 7.47 -3.53
C ALA A 146 12.69 5.96 -3.81
N VAL A 147 12.49 5.56 -5.05
CA VAL A 147 12.45 4.13 -5.42
C VAL A 147 13.81 3.46 -5.18
N LYS A 148 14.93 4.14 -5.51
CA LYS A 148 16.26 3.61 -5.23
C LYS A 148 16.46 3.36 -3.73
N ASP A 149 16.07 4.29 -2.89
CA ASP A 149 16.18 4.19 -1.44
C ASP A 149 15.31 3.06 -0.90
N LEU A 150 14.04 2.98 -1.35
CA LEU A 150 13.09 1.93 -0.95
C LEU A 150 13.57 0.52 -1.32
N VAL A 151 14.10 0.37 -2.54
CA VAL A 151 14.68 -0.92 -2.99
C VAL A 151 15.93 -1.26 -2.17
N GLY A 152 16.76 -0.26 -1.87
CA GLY A 152 17.95 -0.44 -1.02
C GLY A 152 17.62 -0.90 0.41
N GLN A 153 16.43 -0.60 0.89
CA GLN A 153 15.89 -1.06 2.18
C GLN A 153 15.20 -2.43 2.10
N GLY A 154 15.19 -3.08 0.94
CA GLY A 154 14.58 -4.39 0.73
C GLY A 154 13.08 -4.37 0.45
N ASN A 155 12.45 -3.21 0.25
CA ASN A 155 11.03 -3.13 -0.04
C ASN A 155 10.69 -3.59 -1.47
N ILE A 156 9.52 -4.19 -1.63
CA ILE A 156 8.90 -4.45 -2.93
C ILE A 156 8.18 -3.18 -3.39
N ILE A 157 8.38 -2.78 -4.64
CA ILE A 157 7.71 -1.61 -5.20
C ILE A 157 6.46 -2.03 -5.98
N ALA A 158 5.31 -1.49 -5.62
CA ALA A 158 4.06 -1.71 -6.33
C ALA A 158 3.63 -0.44 -7.08
N SER A 159 3.06 -0.59 -8.28
CA SER A 159 2.50 0.52 -9.03
C SER A 159 1.47 0.07 -10.07
N GLY A 160 0.92 1.03 -10.82
CA GLY A 160 -0.21 0.80 -11.72
C GLY A 160 0.15 0.57 -13.19
N LEU A 161 1.41 0.48 -13.56
CA LEU A 161 1.87 0.34 -14.93
C LEU A 161 1.40 1.47 -15.89
N SER A 162 0.92 2.59 -15.38
CA SER A 162 0.52 3.76 -16.18
C SER A 162 1.75 4.54 -16.68
N PHE A 163 1.53 5.55 -17.54
CA PHE A 163 2.59 6.50 -17.89
C PHE A 163 3.07 7.29 -16.67
N GLY A 164 4.21 7.98 -16.80
CA GLY A 164 4.78 8.87 -15.79
C GLY A 164 5.32 8.12 -14.58
N ILE A 165 4.90 8.51 -13.39
CA ILE A 165 5.46 8.01 -12.12
C ILE A 165 5.41 6.49 -12.01
N ASP A 166 4.32 5.84 -12.41
CA ASP A 166 4.17 4.39 -12.34
C ASP A 166 5.26 3.68 -13.16
N ALA A 167 5.45 4.10 -14.41
CA ALA A 167 6.47 3.53 -15.28
C ALA A 167 7.91 3.84 -14.81
N ILE A 168 8.14 5.02 -14.24
CA ILE A 168 9.43 5.41 -13.64
C ILE A 168 9.72 4.51 -12.44
N ALA A 169 8.75 4.28 -11.58
CA ALA A 169 8.88 3.39 -10.42
C ALA A 169 9.31 1.98 -10.86
N HIS A 170 8.58 1.35 -11.76
CA HIS A 170 8.92 0.01 -12.27
C HIS A 170 10.31 -0.03 -12.92
N LYS A 171 10.61 0.91 -13.82
CA LYS A 171 11.91 0.95 -14.52
C LYS A 171 13.08 1.16 -13.56
N THR A 172 12.90 2.00 -12.54
CA THR A 172 13.95 2.25 -11.54
C THR A 172 14.16 1.03 -10.67
N THR A 173 13.09 0.38 -10.21
CA THR A 173 13.19 -0.87 -9.44
C THR A 173 13.95 -1.94 -10.20
N LEU A 174 13.60 -2.18 -11.46
CA LEU A 174 14.29 -3.16 -12.32
C LEU A 174 15.77 -2.81 -12.52
N LYS A 175 16.11 -1.52 -12.67
CA LYS A 175 17.52 -1.07 -12.76
C LYS A 175 18.30 -1.32 -11.48
N CYS A 176 17.63 -1.24 -10.33
CA CYS A 176 18.21 -1.52 -9.02
C CYS A 176 18.15 -3.01 -8.66
N GLN A 177 17.79 -3.89 -9.60
CA GLN A 177 17.63 -5.35 -9.39
C GLN A 177 16.62 -5.69 -8.27
N GLY A 178 15.71 -4.78 -7.98
CA GLY A 178 14.62 -4.97 -7.00
C GLY A 178 13.41 -5.69 -7.59
N VAL A 179 12.50 -6.08 -6.72
CA VAL A 179 11.23 -6.72 -7.06
C VAL A 179 10.14 -5.65 -7.23
N THR A 180 9.34 -5.78 -8.29
CA THR A 180 8.20 -4.87 -8.49
C THR A 180 6.93 -5.60 -8.90
N TYR A 181 5.79 -5.12 -8.37
CA TYR A 181 4.46 -5.61 -8.68
C TYR A 181 3.67 -4.57 -9.46
N ALA A 182 3.22 -4.95 -10.65
CA ALA A 182 2.39 -4.09 -11.50
C ALA A 182 0.92 -4.50 -11.39
N PHE A 183 0.06 -3.59 -10.97
CA PHE A 183 -1.38 -3.80 -10.97
C PHE A 183 -1.97 -3.27 -12.27
N VAL A 184 -2.85 -4.03 -12.96
CA VAL A 184 -3.42 -3.65 -14.25
C VAL A 184 -4.95 -3.71 -14.26
N PRO A 185 -5.64 -2.82 -15.05
CA PRO A 185 -7.09 -2.71 -15.08
C PRO A 185 -7.76 -3.62 -16.12
N CYS A 186 -7.06 -4.64 -16.61
CA CYS A 186 -7.52 -5.57 -17.64
C CYS A 186 -7.00 -6.98 -17.37
N GLY A 187 -7.47 -7.97 -18.14
CA GLY A 187 -6.88 -9.31 -18.10
C GLY A 187 -5.43 -9.30 -18.58
N LEU A 188 -4.64 -10.29 -18.14
CA LEU A 188 -3.18 -10.37 -18.38
C LEU A 188 -2.79 -10.82 -19.80
N HIS A 189 -3.74 -10.85 -20.72
CA HIS A 189 -3.47 -11.13 -22.13
C HIS A 189 -2.81 -9.96 -22.88
N LYS A 190 -2.82 -8.76 -22.30
CA LYS A 190 -2.23 -7.56 -22.87
C LYS A 190 -1.82 -6.55 -21.79
N ALA A 191 -0.86 -5.70 -22.14
CA ALA A 191 -0.50 -4.56 -21.31
C ALA A 191 -1.46 -3.37 -21.53
N GLN A 192 -1.64 -2.57 -20.49
CA GLN A 192 -2.34 -1.28 -20.56
C GLN A 192 -1.51 -0.20 -19.83
N PRO A 193 -0.93 0.76 -20.58
CA PRO A 193 -1.02 0.98 -22.03
C PRO A 193 -0.22 -0.08 -22.85
N ALA A 194 -0.61 -0.28 -24.10
CA ALA A 194 0.03 -1.27 -24.99
C ALA A 194 1.53 -1.01 -25.21
N SER A 195 1.96 0.26 -25.18
CA SER A 195 3.37 0.64 -25.25
C SER A 195 4.22 0.13 -24.08
N HIS A 196 3.61 -0.31 -22.98
CA HIS A 196 4.30 -0.89 -21.81
C HIS A 196 4.39 -2.42 -21.85
N THR A 197 4.10 -3.07 -23.00
CA THR A 197 4.22 -4.54 -23.13
C THR A 197 5.62 -5.03 -22.76
N ALA A 198 6.67 -4.42 -23.31
CA ALA A 198 8.05 -4.80 -22.98
C ALA A 198 8.40 -4.57 -21.49
N LEU A 199 7.82 -3.55 -20.85
CA LEU A 199 8.00 -3.31 -19.43
C LEU A 199 7.25 -4.36 -18.60
N MET A 200 6.04 -4.71 -19.01
CA MET A 200 5.24 -5.76 -18.39
C MET A 200 5.97 -7.11 -18.39
N GLU A 201 6.57 -7.51 -19.52
CA GLU A 201 7.35 -8.75 -19.61
C GLU A 201 8.56 -8.72 -18.66
N LYS A 202 9.34 -7.63 -18.64
CA LYS A 202 10.48 -7.51 -17.70
C LYS A 202 10.07 -7.57 -16.23
N ILE A 203 8.88 -7.08 -15.88
CA ILE A 203 8.36 -7.18 -14.52
C ILE A 203 8.10 -8.63 -14.15
N THR A 204 7.58 -9.45 -15.08
CA THR A 204 7.28 -10.86 -14.80
C THR A 204 8.53 -11.73 -14.61
N ASP A 205 9.70 -11.27 -15.03
CA ASP A 205 10.96 -12.01 -14.84
C ASP A 205 11.39 -12.04 -13.36
N THR A 206 11.18 -10.96 -12.61
CA THR A 206 11.66 -10.80 -11.22
C THR A 206 10.55 -10.51 -10.21
N GLY A 207 9.38 -10.11 -10.66
CA GLY A 207 8.22 -9.77 -9.85
C GLY A 207 6.94 -10.28 -10.49
N ALA A 208 5.83 -9.56 -10.33
CA ALA A 208 4.53 -10.00 -10.83
C ALA A 208 3.69 -8.88 -11.42
N VAL A 209 2.83 -9.25 -12.37
CA VAL A 209 1.73 -8.42 -12.86
C VAL A 209 0.42 -9.00 -12.34
N ILE A 210 -0.36 -8.19 -11.65
CA ILE A 210 -1.52 -8.61 -10.85
C ILE A 210 -2.78 -7.88 -11.34
N THR A 211 -3.90 -8.59 -11.36
CA THR A 211 -5.20 -8.01 -11.76
C THR A 211 -6.38 -8.71 -11.07
N PRO A 212 -7.46 -7.99 -10.77
CA PRO A 212 -8.73 -8.61 -10.38
C PRO A 212 -9.60 -9.06 -11.57
N TYR A 213 -9.10 -8.96 -12.80
CA TYR A 213 -9.89 -9.19 -14.01
C TYR A 213 -9.41 -10.43 -14.76
N ALA A 214 -10.35 -11.34 -15.07
CA ALA A 214 -10.07 -12.56 -15.82
C ALA A 214 -9.50 -12.28 -17.23
N PHE A 215 -8.87 -13.30 -17.81
CA PHE A 215 -8.39 -13.27 -19.20
C PHE A 215 -9.46 -12.76 -20.18
N GLY A 216 -9.08 -11.94 -21.13
CA GLY A 216 -9.98 -11.35 -22.12
C GLY A 216 -10.76 -10.09 -21.65
N LYS A 217 -10.68 -9.72 -20.38
CA LYS A 217 -11.34 -8.49 -19.90
C LYS A 217 -10.57 -7.25 -20.35
N GLU A 218 -11.27 -6.31 -20.99
CA GLU A 218 -10.71 -5.05 -21.48
C GLU A 218 -10.52 -4.01 -20.37
N ALA A 219 -9.63 -3.01 -20.60
CA ALA A 219 -9.44 -1.88 -19.71
C ALA A 219 -10.56 -0.84 -19.89
N LEU A 220 -11.57 -0.90 -19.05
CA LEU A 220 -12.67 0.08 -19.02
C LEU A 220 -12.46 1.11 -17.92
N PRO A 221 -12.96 2.35 -18.03
CA PRO A 221 -12.69 3.43 -17.06
C PRO A 221 -12.95 3.04 -15.60
N PHE A 222 -14.05 2.35 -15.30
CA PHE A 222 -14.37 1.92 -13.93
C PHE A 222 -13.41 0.83 -13.40
N ARG A 223 -12.74 0.07 -14.29
CA ARG A 223 -11.78 -0.96 -13.90
C ARG A 223 -10.48 -0.38 -13.37
N PHE A 224 -10.13 0.83 -13.77
CA PHE A 224 -9.01 1.55 -13.17
C PHE A 224 -9.26 1.84 -11.69
N ILE A 225 -10.48 2.18 -11.31
CA ILE A 225 -10.86 2.41 -9.91
C ILE A 225 -10.77 1.10 -9.12
N GLY A 226 -11.31 0.02 -9.65
CA GLY A 226 -11.23 -1.31 -9.03
C GLY A 226 -9.77 -1.76 -8.82
N ARG A 227 -8.93 -1.64 -9.84
CA ARG A 227 -7.51 -1.95 -9.77
C ARG A 227 -6.79 -1.09 -8.71
N ASN A 228 -7.06 0.20 -8.67
CA ASN A 228 -6.45 1.11 -7.70
C ASN A 228 -6.83 0.75 -6.25
N ASN A 229 -8.06 0.29 -6.03
CA ASN A 229 -8.48 -0.20 -4.71
C ASN A 229 -7.71 -1.46 -4.30
N VAL A 230 -7.45 -2.38 -5.24
CA VAL A 230 -6.64 -3.58 -5.00
C VAL A 230 -5.20 -3.19 -4.66
N LEU A 231 -4.58 -2.31 -5.45
CA LEU A 231 -3.24 -1.79 -5.19
C LEU A 231 -3.15 -1.16 -3.80
N ALA A 232 -4.10 -0.28 -3.45
CA ALA A 232 -4.15 0.36 -2.13
C ALA A 232 -4.34 -0.64 -0.97
N SER A 233 -5.04 -1.76 -1.19
CA SER A 233 -5.22 -2.81 -0.18
C SER A 233 -3.98 -3.70 -0.05
N TRP A 234 -3.26 -3.92 -1.14
CA TRP A 234 -2.07 -4.76 -1.18
C TRP A 234 -0.86 -4.13 -0.50
N CYS A 235 -0.69 -2.81 -0.69
CA CYS A 235 0.46 -2.10 -0.14
C CYS A 235 0.35 -1.88 1.38
N ASP A 236 1.48 -1.89 2.06
CA ASP A 236 1.60 -1.48 3.46
C ASP A 236 1.72 0.04 3.55
N THR A 237 2.45 0.63 2.62
CA THR A 237 2.64 2.07 2.48
C THR A 237 2.34 2.51 1.06
N VAL A 238 1.76 3.70 0.89
CA VAL A 238 1.55 4.34 -0.42
C VAL A 238 2.26 5.67 -0.46
N LEU A 239 3.24 5.81 -1.34
CA LEU A 239 3.98 7.04 -1.60
C LEU A 239 3.44 7.74 -2.86
N VAL A 240 2.97 8.97 -2.69
CA VAL A 240 2.48 9.82 -3.79
C VAL A 240 3.53 10.86 -4.15
N ILE A 241 4.10 10.74 -5.35
CA ILE A 241 5.19 11.61 -5.82
C ILE A 241 4.65 12.96 -6.31
N GLU A 242 3.73 12.93 -7.25
CA GLU A 242 3.04 14.09 -7.81
C GLU A 242 1.59 13.75 -8.11
N ALA A 243 0.66 14.62 -7.77
CA ALA A 243 -0.74 14.43 -8.08
C ALA A 243 -1.49 15.77 -8.17
N ARG A 244 -2.40 15.88 -9.12
CA ARG A 244 -3.43 16.93 -9.11
C ARG A 244 -4.57 16.49 -8.19
N THR A 245 -5.28 17.45 -7.58
CA THR A 245 -6.42 17.21 -6.67
C THR A 245 -7.46 16.22 -7.19
N LYS A 246 -7.77 16.26 -8.48
CA LYS A 246 -8.77 15.39 -9.14
C LYS A 246 -8.10 14.32 -10.00
N SER A 247 -7.10 13.61 -9.47
CA SER A 247 -6.40 12.53 -10.18
C SER A 247 -6.75 11.14 -9.67
N GLY A 248 -6.49 10.11 -10.49
CA GLY A 248 -6.63 8.71 -10.08
C GLY A 248 -5.71 8.32 -8.93
N SER A 249 -4.52 8.93 -8.85
CA SER A 249 -3.56 8.72 -7.75
C SER A 249 -4.12 9.20 -6.42
N MET A 250 -4.85 10.33 -6.40
CA MET A 250 -5.56 10.81 -5.20
C MET A 250 -6.61 9.81 -4.71
N ASN A 251 -7.35 9.18 -5.64
CA ASN A 251 -8.32 8.15 -5.28
C ASN A 251 -7.64 6.93 -4.64
N THR A 252 -6.48 6.53 -5.15
CA THR A 252 -5.68 5.43 -4.58
C THR A 252 -5.18 5.78 -3.19
N ALA A 253 -4.60 6.97 -3.00
CA ALA A 253 -4.09 7.45 -1.73
C ALA A 253 -5.19 7.54 -0.67
N ARG A 254 -6.34 8.15 -1.00
CA ARG A 254 -7.50 8.21 -0.10
C ARG A 254 -8.11 6.86 0.20
N SER A 255 -8.06 5.92 -0.76
CA SER A 255 -8.47 4.53 -0.50
C SER A 255 -7.54 3.86 0.50
N ALA A 256 -6.23 4.10 0.42
CA ALA A 256 -5.24 3.60 1.37
C ALA A 256 -5.46 4.19 2.77
N LEU A 257 -5.63 5.52 2.90
CA LEU A 257 -5.95 6.19 4.18
C LEU A 257 -7.19 5.59 4.84
N LYS A 258 -8.27 5.40 4.08
CA LYS A 258 -9.52 4.79 4.58
C LYS A 258 -9.35 3.35 5.08
N LYS A 259 -8.30 2.66 4.65
CA LYS A 259 -7.95 1.30 5.05
C LYS A 259 -6.92 1.25 6.17
N GLY A 260 -6.56 2.42 6.74
CA GLY A 260 -5.56 2.52 7.80
C GLY A 260 -4.13 2.25 7.31
N LYS A 261 -3.86 2.34 6.00
CA LYS A 261 -2.52 2.18 5.46
C LYS A 261 -1.71 3.46 5.61
N HIS A 262 -0.40 3.34 5.73
CA HIS A 262 0.49 4.50 5.73
C HIS A 262 0.45 5.20 4.38
N VAL A 263 0.26 6.52 4.38
CA VAL A 263 0.30 7.31 3.16
C VAL A 263 1.32 8.42 3.31
N LEU A 264 2.27 8.42 2.40
CA LEU A 264 3.33 9.40 2.30
C LEU A 264 3.10 10.26 1.05
N ALA A 265 3.39 11.54 1.14
CA ALA A 265 3.29 12.45 0.00
C ALA A 265 4.54 13.34 -0.08
N ILE A 266 5.00 13.59 -1.30
CA ILE A 266 6.10 14.52 -1.53
C ILE A 266 5.58 15.95 -1.38
N PRO A 267 6.12 16.76 -0.44
CA PRO A 267 5.87 18.19 -0.38
C PRO A 267 6.38 18.86 -1.67
N ASN A 268 5.63 19.82 -2.19
CA ASN A 268 6.02 20.47 -3.42
C ASN A 268 5.48 21.92 -3.45
N SER A 269 5.84 22.70 -4.48
CA SER A 269 5.45 24.10 -4.64
C SER A 269 3.93 24.29 -4.57
N LEU A 270 3.49 25.29 -3.83
CA LEU A 270 2.07 25.68 -3.75
C LEU A 270 1.54 26.25 -5.07
N LEU A 271 2.43 26.76 -5.94
CA LEU A 271 2.07 27.41 -7.19
C LEU A 271 1.99 26.46 -8.38
N THR A 272 2.36 25.19 -8.20
CA THR A 272 2.39 24.19 -9.28
C THR A 272 1.15 23.30 -9.25
N PRO A 273 0.32 23.27 -10.33
CA PRO A 273 -0.90 22.45 -10.32
C PRO A 273 -0.67 20.96 -10.13
N SER A 274 0.50 20.42 -10.53
CA SER A 274 0.86 19.01 -10.36
C SER A 274 1.10 18.60 -8.92
N SER A 275 1.31 19.56 -8.01
CA SER A 275 1.53 19.35 -6.58
C SER A 275 0.30 19.60 -5.72
N SER A 276 -0.77 20.14 -6.30
CA SER A 276 -1.96 20.50 -5.53
C SER A 276 -2.59 19.34 -4.77
N GLY A 277 -2.50 18.11 -5.33
CA GLY A 277 -3.01 16.90 -4.68
C GLY A 277 -2.09 16.40 -3.57
N THR A 278 -0.77 16.36 -3.76
CA THR A 278 0.16 15.91 -2.70
C THR A 278 0.10 16.85 -1.50
N ASN A 279 0.10 18.18 -1.72
CA ASN A 279 -0.05 19.16 -0.64
C ASN A 279 -1.42 19.03 0.06
N GLN A 280 -2.49 18.71 -0.68
CA GLN A 280 -3.79 18.44 -0.09
C GLN A 280 -3.77 17.14 0.75
N LEU A 281 -3.09 16.08 0.32
CA LEU A 281 -2.95 14.85 1.11
C LEU A 281 -2.22 15.12 2.44
N LEU A 282 -1.18 15.94 2.42
CA LEU A 282 -0.49 16.39 3.64
C LEU A 282 -1.44 17.09 4.60
N ALA A 283 -2.27 17.99 4.09
CA ALA A 283 -3.29 18.67 4.88
C ALA A 283 -4.41 17.71 5.37
N GLU A 284 -4.67 16.61 4.66
CA GLU A 284 -5.62 15.55 5.02
C GLU A 284 -5.03 14.50 5.99
N GLY A 285 -3.76 14.66 6.41
CA GLY A 285 -3.10 13.78 7.41
C GLY A 285 -2.12 12.76 6.85
N ALA A 286 -1.80 12.81 5.54
CA ALA A 286 -0.67 12.03 5.03
C ALA A 286 0.66 12.59 5.58
N GLN A 287 1.64 11.72 5.79
CA GLN A 287 2.96 12.14 6.24
C GLN A 287 3.80 12.67 5.07
N ALA A 288 4.64 13.67 5.33
CA ALA A 288 5.59 14.15 4.34
C ALA A 288 6.73 13.11 4.17
N TYR A 289 6.99 12.72 2.92
CA TYR A 289 8.20 11.99 2.60
C TYR A 289 9.35 12.97 2.43
N LEU A 290 10.26 12.99 3.38
CA LEU A 290 11.44 13.86 3.37
C LEU A 290 12.74 13.06 3.19
N ASN A 291 12.78 11.85 3.72
CA ASN A 291 13.91 10.91 3.59
C ASN A 291 13.44 9.47 3.88
N ASP A 292 14.32 8.51 3.71
CA ASP A 292 14.11 7.08 3.96
C ASP A 292 13.72 6.73 5.40
N ARG A 293 14.18 7.52 6.39
CA ARG A 293 13.87 7.27 7.81
C ARG A 293 12.37 7.38 8.14
N LEU A 294 11.60 8.16 7.36
CA LEU A 294 10.15 8.26 7.54
C LEU A 294 9.38 7.01 7.09
N LEU A 295 9.99 6.19 6.22
CA LEU A 295 9.39 4.93 5.76
C LEU A 295 9.56 3.79 6.77
N LEU A 296 10.57 3.92 7.65
CA LEU A 296 10.90 2.94 8.67
C LEU A 296 10.19 3.21 10.01
N CYS A 297 9.24 4.14 10.08
CA CYS A 297 8.41 4.32 11.26
C CYS A 297 7.58 3.06 11.51
N GLU A 298 8.22 2.07 12.07
CA GLU A 298 7.60 0.94 12.73
C GLU A 298 6.71 1.46 13.86
N SER A 299 5.52 0.88 13.95
CA SER A 299 4.60 0.88 15.10
C SER A 299 4.44 2.20 15.87
N ALA A 300 3.21 2.58 16.08
CA ALA A 300 2.67 3.78 16.70
C ALA A 300 3.18 4.18 18.11
N ASP A 301 4.27 3.62 18.59
CA ASP A 301 4.84 3.90 19.92
C ASP A 301 6.23 4.54 19.92
N SER A 302 6.82 4.81 18.76
CA SER A 302 8.05 5.58 18.70
C SER A 302 7.83 6.89 17.96
N ASN A 303 7.52 7.95 18.73
CA ASN A 303 7.87 9.29 18.28
C ASN A 303 9.30 9.26 17.74
N PRO A 304 9.58 9.72 16.50
CA PRO A 304 10.94 9.96 16.09
C PRO A 304 11.45 11.10 16.98
N VAL A 305 12.04 10.74 18.09
CA VAL A 305 12.85 11.65 18.85
C VAL A 305 14.04 11.97 17.94
N LEU A 306 13.99 13.12 17.29
CA LEU A 306 15.18 13.86 16.90
C LEU A 306 16.05 13.92 18.16
N GLY A 307 17.00 13.01 18.35
CA GLY A 307 17.72 13.09 19.59
C GLY A 307 18.62 11.97 20.05
N PHE A 308 19.07 11.03 19.22
CA PHE A 308 20.10 10.11 19.73
C PHE A 308 21.51 10.72 19.83
N SER A 309 21.87 11.70 19.00
CA SER A 309 23.12 12.46 19.14
C SER A 309 23.02 13.56 20.19
N SER A 310 21.83 14.17 20.41
CA SER A 310 21.64 15.25 21.38
C SER A 310 21.83 14.75 22.83
N GLN A 311 21.34 13.58 23.20
CA GLN A 311 21.53 13.06 24.57
C GLN A 311 22.98 12.75 24.90
N GLN A 312 23.76 12.25 23.94
CA GLN A 312 25.19 12.00 24.17
C GLN A 312 25.98 13.30 24.33
N SER A 313 25.73 14.30 23.50
CA SER A 313 26.32 15.62 23.61
C SER A 313 25.92 16.30 24.91
N GLU A 314 24.66 16.26 25.32
CA GLU A 314 24.15 16.78 26.57
C GLU A 314 24.82 16.15 27.80
N GLN A 315 24.92 14.82 27.83
CA GLN A 315 25.60 14.09 28.91
C GLN A 315 27.09 14.42 28.96
N ALA A 316 27.77 14.59 27.82
CA ALA A 316 29.15 14.99 27.76
C ALA A 316 29.36 16.42 28.33
N ILE A 317 28.47 17.36 27.96
CA ILE A 317 28.49 18.75 28.48
C ILE A 317 28.25 18.75 30.00
N ILE A 318 27.26 18.04 30.51
CA ILE A 318 26.96 17.95 31.95
C ILE A 318 28.16 17.36 32.69
N LYS A 319 28.76 16.31 32.15
CA LYS A 319 29.98 15.67 32.76
C LYS A 319 31.13 16.63 32.80
N ALA A 320 31.37 17.41 31.74
CA ALA A 320 32.42 18.42 31.69
C ALA A 320 32.16 19.57 32.67
N LEU A 321 30.94 20.08 32.77
CA LEU A 321 30.56 21.13 33.71
C LEU A 321 30.63 20.72 35.18
N ARG A 322 30.62 19.42 35.48
CA ARG A 322 30.88 18.89 36.85
C ARG A 322 32.32 19.11 37.31
N THR A 323 33.23 19.25 36.38
CA THR A 323 34.68 19.49 36.69
C THR A 323 35.01 20.95 36.78
N GLY A 324 34.12 21.85 36.36
CA GLY A 324 34.30 23.33 36.42
C GLY A 324 33.45 24.06 35.41
N ALA A 325 33.35 25.37 35.56
CA ALA A 325 32.64 26.24 34.65
C ALA A 325 33.36 26.37 33.29
N LEU A 326 32.64 26.30 32.19
CA LEU A 326 33.21 26.33 30.85
C LEU A 326 32.65 27.51 30.02
N THR A 327 33.48 27.99 29.12
CA THR A 327 33.07 28.97 28.08
C THR A 327 32.31 28.25 26.97
N THR A 328 31.54 29.01 26.18
CA THR A 328 30.81 28.47 25.01
C THR A 328 31.76 27.73 24.03
N SER A 329 32.94 28.26 23.78
CA SER A 329 33.94 27.65 22.88
C SER A 329 34.49 26.34 23.42
N GLU A 330 34.67 26.19 24.73
CA GLU A 330 35.08 24.94 25.37
C GLU A 330 33.96 23.89 25.28
N ILE A 331 32.71 24.29 25.44
CA ILE A 331 31.54 23.40 25.31
C ILE A 331 31.33 22.91 23.86
N ASP A 332 31.65 23.74 22.87
CA ASP A 332 31.53 23.38 21.45
C ASP A 332 32.30 22.11 21.09
N THR A 333 33.40 21.85 21.80
CA THR A 333 34.21 20.65 21.61
C THR A 333 33.50 19.34 22.01
N PHE A 334 32.44 19.41 22.81
CA PHE A 334 31.66 18.27 23.29
C PHE A 334 30.41 18.05 22.45
N VAL A 335 30.03 18.99 21.56
CA VAL A 335 28.89 18.85 20.66
C VAL A 335 29.29 18.04 19.44
N GLN A 336 28.82 16.80 19.38
CA GLN A 336 29.12 15.87 18.27
C GLN A 336 28.14 15.99 17.13
N ASP A 337 26.96 16.52 17.38
CA ASP A 337 25.92 16.75 16.40
C ASP A 337 26.13 18.10 15.71
N ARG A 338 26.24 18.09 14.38
CA ARG A 338 26.44 19.32 13.59
C ARG A 338 25.13 19.91 13.06
N ASP A 339 24.00 19.29 13.37
CA ASP A 339 22.70 19.77 12.92
C ASP A 339 22.14 20.89 13.80
N LEU A 340 22.66 21.03 15.05
CA LEU A 340 22.35 22.12 15.96
C LEU A 340 23.62 22.90 16.30
N SER A 341 23.51 24.22 16.36
CA SER A 341 24.62 25.04 16.85
C SER A 341 24.82 24.85 18.38
N VAL A 342 26.04 25.05 18.87
CA VAL A 342 26.32 24.99 20.31
C VAL A 342 25.39 25.91 21.11
N MET A 343 25.02 27.07 20.56
CA MET A 343 24.11 28.01 21.19
C MET A 343 22.68 27.46 21.35
N GLU A 344 22.19 26.71 20.38
CA GLU A 344 20.88 26.03 20.47
C GLU A 344 20.90 24.93 21.55
N TYR A 345 21.99 24.17 21.65
CA TYR A 345 22.19 23.21 22.74
C TYR A 345 22.15 23.90 24.11
N LEU A 346 22.95 24.93 24.28
CA LEU A 346 23.04 25.68 25.55
C LEU A 346 21.72 26.33 25.92
N SER A 347 21.02 26.92 24.95
CA SER A 347 19.69 27.53 25.17
C SER A 347 18.68 26.48 25.63
N ASN A 348 18.66 25.31 24.99
CA ASN A 348 17.74 24.23 25.38
C ASN A 348 18.06 23.68 26.79
N MET A 349 19.35 23.55 27.12
CA MET A 349 19.78 23.10 28.45
C MET A 349 19.49 24.13 29.55
N GLU A 350 19.59 25.41 29.24
CA GLU A 350 19.24 26.50 30.15
C GLU A 350 17.73 26.56 30.38
N LEU A 351 16.90 26.50 29.34
CA LEU A 351 15.44 26.41 29.43
C LEU A 351 14.96 25.15 30.21
N ALA A 352 15.76 24.10 30.25
CA ALA A 352 15.49 22.89 31.03
C ALA A 352 16.07 22.99 32.48
N ASP A 353 16.51 24.13 32.93
CA ASP A 353 17.11 24.38 34.24
C ASP A 353 18.31 23.47 34.58
N LYS A 354 19.06 23.02 33.55
CA LYS A 354 20.23 22.13 33.73
C LYS A 354 21.54 22.89 33.88
N ILE A 355 21.65 24.02 33.19
CA ILE A 355 22.80 24.92 33.21
C ILE A 355 22.35 26.40 33.34
N MET A 356 23.29 27.26 33.68
CA MET A 356 23.05 28.72 33.70
C MET A 356 24.31 29.46 33.23
N PHE A 357 24.10 30.55 32.51
CA PHE A 357 25.18 31.49 32.16
C PHE A 357 25.35 32.53 33.27
N ARG A 358 26.59 32.76 33.71
CA ARG A 358 26.88 33.72 34.79
C ARG A 358 27.66 34.95 34.31
N SER A 359 27.72 35.95 35.17
CA SER A 359 28.42 37.21 34.90
C SER A 359 29.95 37.08 34.70
N ASP A 360 30.53 35.91 35.00
CA ASP A 360 31.91 35.57 34.70
C ASP A 360 32.12 35.13 33.23
N GLY A 361 31.07 35.13 32.40
CA GLY A 361 31.11 34.76 31.01
C GLY A 361 31.19 33.23 30.79
N ARG A 362 30.79 32.43 31.78
CA ARG A 362 30.89 30.96 31.76
C ARG A 362 29.53 30.32 32.07
N TRP A 363 29.40 29.09 31.59
CA TRP A 363 28.26 28.20 31.86
C TRP A 363 28.56 27.35 33.11
N HIS A 364 27.54 27.22 33.95
CA HIS A 364 27.59 26.48 35.20
C HIS A 364 26.43 25.48 35.27
N LEU A 365 26.61 24.38 36.01
CA LEU A 365 25.46 23.50 36.33
C LEU A 365 24.53 24.20 37.34
N VAL A 366 23.22 24.04 37.12
CA VAL A 366 22.20 24.42 38.11
C VAL A 366 22.23 23.40 39.24
N GLY A 367 22.44 23.88 40.51
CA GLY A 367 22.48 22.99 41.68
C GLY A 367 23.85 22.39 42.02
N GLY A 368 24.93 22.78 41.37
CA GLY A 368 26.30 22.41 41.74
C GLY A 368 26.92 23.44 42.68
N LEU A 369 27.04 23.13 43.97
CA LEU A 369 28.06 23.60 44.88
C LEU A 369 29.16 22.57 44.92
#